data_a13ca3dabbe7b36c3200cdf9ce25eb05
#
_entry.id   a13ca3dabbe7b36c3200cdf9ce25eb05
#
_cell.length_a   1.000
_cell.length_b   1.000
_cell.length_c   1.000
_cell.angle_alpha   90.00
_cell.angle_beta   90.00
_cell.angle_gamma   90.00
#
_symmetry.space_group_name_H-M   'P 1'
#
loop_
_entity.id
_entity.type
_entity.pdbx_description
1 polymer ?
#
loop_
_entity_poly.entity_id
_entity_poly.type
_entity_poly.pdbx_seq_one_letter_code
_entity_poly.pdbx_strand_id
1 'polypeptide(L)'
;MAINFYNIDCIEFMKTKPDNYYDLAIVDPPYGINMDGGKIGGNNCGKAKDYTQKDWDKEPPSLEYFKELMRVSKNQIVWGANHFISRMPFDSSCWIIWDKENGENDFADCEMAWTSFSTAVRKFNFRWAGMLQGNMKDKEIRIHPTQKPKDLYRWILKNYAKPNDLILDTHGGSMSISIACDMEGF
;
A
#
# COMPACT_ATOMS: atom_id res chain seq x y z
N MET A 1 11.94 -16.07 -7.70
CA MET A 1 12.58 -14.79 -8.12
C MET A 1 13.29 -14.15 -6.94
N ALA A 2 14.15 -13.16 -7.14
CA ALA A 2 14.87 -12.53 -6.03
C ALA A 2 14.14 -11.27 -5.60
N ILE A 3 13.86 -11.13 -4.30
CA ILE A 3 13.36 -9.90 -3.70
C ILE A 3 14.57 -9.09 -3.25
N ASN A 4 14.69 -7.86 -3.73
CA ASN A 4 15.79 -6.96 -3.42
C ASN A 4 15.31 -5.81 -2.54
N PHE A 5 16.03 -5.52 -1.47
CA PHE A 5 15.74 -4.42 -0.56
C PHE A 5 16.85 -3.38 -0.63
N TYR A 6 16.46 -2.11 -0.71
CA TYR A 6 17.36 -0.98 -0.77
C TYR A 6 16.98 0.04 0.30
N ASN A 7 17.91 0.43 1.15
CA ASN A 7 17.73 1.52 2.11
C ASN A 7 18.31 2.80 1.51
N ILE A 8 17.54 3.44 0.66
CA ILE A 8 17.93 4.64 -0.09
C ILE A 8 16.69 5.53 -0.27
N ASP A 9 16.89 6.82 -0.54
CA ASP A 9 15.80 7.68 -0.98
C ASP A 9 15.15 7.13 -2.27
N CYS A 10 13.83 7.00 -2.27
CA CYS A 10 13.12 6.36 -3.37
C CYS A 10 13.17 7.16 -4.67
N ILE A 11 13.21 8.50 -4.61
CA ILE A 11 13.33 9.36 -5.80
C ILE A 11 14.72 9.18 -6.42
N GLU A 12 15.76 9.25 -5.59
CA GLU A 12 17.13 9.04 -6.06
C GLU A 12 17.33 7.61 -6.63
N PHE A 13 16.70 6.62 -6.02
CA PHE A 13 16.74 5.26 -6.57
C PHE A 13 16.01 5.18 -7.93
N MET A 14 14.81 5.74 -8.04
CA MET A 14 14.05 5.73 -9.29
C MET A 14 14.80 6.45 -10.42
N LYS A 15 15.50 7.56 -10.14
CA LYS A 15 16.33 8.27 -11.12
C LYS A 15 17.44 7.40 -11.74
N THR A 16 17.89 6.36 -11.06
CA THR A 16 18.88 5.42 -11.59
C THR A 16 18.31 4.42 -12.61
N LYS A 17 16.99 4.33 -12.75
CA LYS A 17 16.31 3.36 -13.60
C LYS A 17 15.88 4.00 -14.93
N PRO A 18 15.94 3.26 -16.03
CA PRO A 18 15.38 3.73 -17.30
C PRO A 18 13.86 3.82 -17.24
N ASP A 19 13.26 4.49 -18.22
CA ASP A 19 11.82 4.56 -18.38
C ASP A 19 11.21 3.17 -18.55
N ASN A 20 10.05 2.95 -17.92
CA ASN A 20 9.30 1.68 -17.98
C ASN A 20 10.10 0.44 -17.53
N TYR A 21 11.07 0.63 -16.62
CA TYR A 21 11.90 -0.46 -16.11
C TYR A 21 11.08 -1.52 -15.34
N TYR A 22 10.09 -1.08 -14.57
CA TYR A 22 9.19 -1.96 -13.82
C TYR A 22 7.88 -2.18 -14.60
N ASP A 23 7.33 -3.38 -14.51
CA ASP A 23 6.06 -3.70 -15.15
C ASP A 23 4.87 -3.16 -14.35
N LEU A 24 4.98 -3.20 -13.02
CA LEU A 24 3.96 -2.70 -12.12
C LEU A 24 4.59 -2.10 -10.85
N ALA A 25 4.18 -0.89 -10.50
CA ALA A 25 4.44 -0.31 -9.20
C ALA A 25 3.20 -0.46 -8.30
N ILE A 26 3.38 -1.00 -7.09
CA ILE A 26 2.34 -1.08 -6.06
C ILE A 26 2.89 -0.37 -4.83
N VAL A 27 2.41 0.84 -4.58
CA VAL A 27 3.02 1.72 -3.59
C VAL A 27 2.02 2.22 -2.55
N ASP A 28 2.48 2.36 -1.31
CA ASP A 28 1.73 2.86 -0.17
C ASP A 28 2.52 4.01 0.49
N PRO A 29 2.59 5.19 -0.17
CA PRO A 29 3.36 6.31 0.32
C PRO A 29 2.72 6.96 1.55
N PRO A 30 3.44 7.81 2.29
CA PRO A 30 2.85 8.63 3.35
C PRO A 30 1.64 9.45 2.87
N TYR A 31 0.60 9.54 3.71
CA TYR A 31 -0.63 10.28 3.35
C TYR A 31 -0.61 11.73 3.84
N GLY A 32 0.31 12.08 4.75
CA GLY A 32 0.36 13.39 5.39
C GLY A 32 -0.73 13.58 6.45
N ILE A 33 -1.13 12.51 7.13
CA ILE A 33 -2.19 12.52 8.14
C ILE A 33 -1.68 12.23 9.56
N ASN A 34 -0.36 12.21 9.74
CA ASN A 34 0.34 11.96 11.01
C ASN A 34 0.01 10.61 11.67
N MET A 35 -0.19 9.55 10.85
CA MET A 35 -0.42 8.19 11.33
C MET A 35 0.87 7.36 11.44
N ASP A 36 1.95 7.99 11.89
CA ASP A 36 3.31 7.45 11.92
C ASP A 36 3.72 6.83 13.28
N GLY A 37 2.77 6.64 14.18
CA GLY A 37 3.01 5.99 15.47
C GLY A 37 2.06 6.44 16.58
N GLY A 38 2.53 6.27 17.83
CA GLY A 38 1.71 6.53 19.02
C GLY A 38 0.80 5.35 19.37
N LYS A 39 -0.17 5.62 20.25
CA LYS A 39 -1.13 4.59 20.70
C LYS A 39 -2.26 4.45 19.69
N ILE A 40 -2.33 3.31 19.04
CA ILE A 40 -3.34 3.02 18.02
C ILE A 40 -4.25 1.89 18.51
N GLY A 41 -5.56 2.11 18.41
CA GLY A 41 -6.60 1.20 18.85
C GLY A 41 -6.76 1.23 20.37
N GLY A 42 -7.39 0.22 20.90
CA GLY A 42 -7.75 0.09 22.32
C GLY A 42 -9.23 0.36 22.51
N ASN A 43 -9.91 -0.63 23.06
CA ASN A 43 -11.31 -0.57 23.48
C ASN A 43 -11.51 -1.52 24.65
N ASN A 44 -12.74 -1.73 25.08
CA ASN A 44 -13.09 -2.63 26.18
C ASN A 44 -12.65 -4.09 25.96
N CYS A 45 -12.27 -4.48 24.74
CA CYS A 45 -11.90 -5.85 24.38
C CYS A 45 -10.40 -6.02 24.09
N GLY A 46 -9.60 -4.94 24.02
CA GLY A 46 -8.19 -5.05 23.67
C GLY A 46 -7.35 -3.84 24.08
N LYS A 47 -6.07 -4.09 24.41
CA LYS A 47 -5.12 -3.02 24.74
C LYS A 47 -4.70 -2.30 23.46
N ALA A 48 -4.59 -0.96 23.54
CA ALA A 48 -3.94 -0.17 22.50
C ALA A 48 -2.51 -0.68 22.27
N LYS A 49 -2.11 -0.77 21.02
CA LYS A 49 -0.72 -1.03 20.67
C LYS A 49 0.02 0.29 20.56
N ASP A 50 1.15 0.38 21.23
CA ASP A 50 2.01 1.56 21.22
C ASP A 50 3.13 1.35 20.19
N TYR A 51 3.15 2.21 19.17
CA TYR A 51 4.21 2.28 18.16
C TYR A 51 5.06 3.51 18.43
N THR A 52 6.38 3.37 18.35
CA THR A 52 7.26 4.53 18.43
C THR A 52 6.88 5.54 17.37
N GLN A 53 6.48 6.73 17.83
CA GLN A 53 6.13 7.83 16.91
C GLN A 53 7.36 8.25 16.10
N LYS A 54 7.13 8.51 14.82
CA LYS A 54 8.14 8.93 13.86
C LYS A 54 7.59 10.11 13.06
N ASP A 55 8.38 10.62 12.14
CA ASP A 55 8.03 11.84 11.39
C ASP A 55 7.80 11.58 9.89
N TRP A 56 7.59 10.32 9.51
CA TRP A 56 7.52 9.95 8.09
C TRP A 56 6.16 10.27 7.43
N ASP A 57 5.08 10.44 8.19
CA ASP A 57 3.73 10.71 7.66
C ASP A 57 3.27 12.16 7.88
N LYS A 58 4.21 13.14 7.93
CA LYS A 58 3.88 14.56 8.07
C LYS A 58 3.37 15.18 6.79
N GLU A 59 3.89 14.73 5.65
CA GLU A 59 3.54 15.27 4.33
C GLU A 59 3.44 14.12 3.30
N PRO A 60 2.52 14.22 2.34
CA PRO A 60 2.49 13.30 1.22
C PRO A 60 3.66 13.55 0.26
N PRO A 61 4.07 12.58 -0.57
CA PRO A 61 5.19 12.71 -1.48
C PRO A 61 5.08 13.90 -2.43
N SER A 62 6.21 14.41 -2.87
CA SER A 62 6.30 15.52 -3.81
C SER A 62 5.75 15.18 -5.20
N LEU A 63 5.48 16.19 -6.02
CA LEU A 63 5.14 15.98 -7.44
C LEU A 63 6.27 15.28 -8.21
N GLU A 64 7.53 15.49 -7.81
CA GLU A 64 8.69 14.80 -8.41
C GLU A 64 8.62 13.29 -8.20
N TYR A 65 8.24 12.84 -6.99
CA TYR A 65 8.04 11.42 -6.71
C TYR A 65 7.04 10.78 -7.69
N PHE A 66 5.88 11.40 -7.89
CA PHE A 66 4.88 10.85 -8.80
C PHE A 66 5.33 10.88 -10.26
N LYS A 67 6.08 11.90 -10.69
CA LYS A 67 6.68 11.93 -12.04
C LYS A 67 7.65 10.78 -12.25
N GLU A 68 8.55 10.55 -11.30
CA GLU A 68 9.50 9.46 -11.36
C GLU A 68 8.80 8.08 -11.30
N LEU A 69 7.80 7.92 -10.43
CA LEU A 69 7.01 6.70 -10.33
C LEU A 69 6.37 6.34 -11.69
N MET A 70 5.73 7.33 -12.34
CA MET A 70 5.12 7.15 -13.66
C MET A 70 6.16 6.86 -14.75
N ARG A 71 7.33 7.49 -14.66
CA ARG A 71 8.41 7.29 -15.65
C ARG A 71 8.99 5.88 -15.58
N VAL A 72 9.26 5.37 -14.38
CA VAL A 72 9.99 4.09 -14.21
C VAL A 72 9.10 2.87 -14.29
N SER A 73 7.76 3.02 -14.24
CA SER A 73 6.85 1.86 -14.23
C SER A 73 5.77 1.98 -15.30
N LYS A 74 5.44 0.84 -15.93
CA LYS A 74 4.42 0.76 -17.00
C LYS A 74 3.01 0.93 -16.46
N ASN A 75 2.73 0.36 -15.28
CA ASN A 75 1.44 0.48 -14.59
C ASN A 75 1.66 0.80 -13.11
N GLN A 76 0.67 1.45 -12.48
CA GLN A 76 0.77 1.87 -11.10
C GLN A 76 -0.52 1.58 -10.33
N ILE A 77 -0.35 1.25 -9.05
CA ILE A 77 -1.39 1.19 -8.03
C ILE A 77 -0.88 2.00 -6.83
N VAL A 78 -1.57 3.09 -6.51
CA VAL A 78 -1.13 4.07 -5.50
C VAL A 78 -2.18 4.17 -4.39
N TRP A 79 -1.87 3.62 -3.23
CA TRP A 79 -2.73 3.68 -2.05
C TRP A 79 -2.78 5.11 -1.49
N GLY A 80 -3.92 5.46 -0.88
CA GLY A 80 -4.12 6.74 -0.23
C GLY A 80 -4.23 7.95 -1.17
N ALA A 81 -4.37 7.74 -2.47
CA ALA A 81 -4.41 8.81 -3.46
C ALA A 81 -5.53 9.84 -3.23
N ASN A 82 -6.58 9.49 -2.48
CA ASN A 82 -7.63 10.41 -2.05
C ASN A 82 -7.10 11.54 -1.13
N HIS A 83 -5.97 11.36 -0.44
CA HIS A 83 -5.35 12.38 0.40
C HIS A 83 -4.50 13.38 -0.40
N PHE A 84 -4.09 13.01 -1.62
CA PHE A 84 -3.24 13.83 -2.49
C PHE A 84 -3.65 13.76 -3.97
N ILE A 85 -4.95 13.71 -4.23
CA ILE A 85 -5.52 13.55 -5.58
C ILE A 85 -5.01 14.61 -6.58
N SER A 86 -4.76 15.83 -6.12
CA SER A 86 -4.21 16.91 -6.95
C SER A 86 -2.78 16.65 -7.46
N ARG A 87 -2.11 15.65 -6.92
CA ARG A 87 -0.75 15.23 -7.35
C ARG A 87 -0.77 14.06 -8.32
N MET A 88 -1.94 13.45 -8.53
CA MET A 88 -2.08 12.36 -9.48
C MET A 88 -2.07 12.88 -10.92
N PRO A 89 -1.45 12.15 -11.87
CA PRO A 89 -1.14 12.70 -13.21
C PRO A 89 -2.35 12.81 -14.13
N PHE A 90 -3.39 11.99 -13.92
CA PHE A 90 -4.60 11.95 -14.76
C PHE A 90 -5.75 11.25 -14.03
N ASP A 91 -6.94 11.41 -14.55
CA ASP A 91 -8.14 10.72 -14.06
C ASP A 91 -8.03 9.20 -14.28
N SER A 92 -8.59 8.41 -13.37
CA SER A 92 -8.64 6.97 -13.51
C SER A 92 -10.06 6.44 -13.36
N SER A 93 -10.46 5.56 -14.26
CA SER A 93 -11.70 4.80 -14.16
C SER A 93 -11.58 3.57 -13.25
N CYS A 94 -10.36 3.12 -12.98
CA CYS A 94 -10.08 1.93 -12.18
C CYS A 94 -9.52 2.28 -10.82
N TRP A 95 -10.37 2.30 -9.81
CA TRP A 95 -9.98 2.40 -8.42
C TRP A 95 -10.09 1.05 -7.75
N ILE A 96 -9.22 0.78 -6.78
CA ILE A 96 -9.34 -0.36 -5.88
C ILE A 96 -9.86 0.15 -4.54
N ILE A 97 -10.91 -0.46 -4.03
CA ILE A 97 -11.49 -0.20 -2.72
C ILE A 97 -11.22 -1.42 -1.84
N TRP A 98 -10.47 -1.23 -0.76
CA TRP A 98 -10.36 -2.24 0.28
C TRP A 98 -11.36 -1.92 1.39
N ASP A 99 -12.44 -2.70 1.44
CA ASP A 99 -13.45 -2.67 2.50
C ASP A 99 -12.92 -3.47 3.70
N LYS A 100 -12.73 -2.80 4.83
CA LYS A 100 -12.15 -3.38 6.04
C LYS A 100 -13.13 -4.19 6.86
N GLU A 101 -14.42 -4.16 6.51
CA GLU A 101 -15.51 -4.83 7.25
C GLU A 101 -15.39 -4.59 8.78
N ASN A 102 -15.04 -3.37 9.17
CA ASN A 102 -14.69 -3.01 10.54
C ASN A 102 -15.90 -2.56 11.37
N GLY A 103 -17.11 -2.53 10.78
CA GLY A 103 -18.35 -2.12 11.45
C GLY A 103 -18.39 -0.63 11.77
N GLU A 104 -19.21 -0.26 12.71
CA GLU A 104 -19.35 1.13 13.18
C GLU A 104 -18.22 1.46 14.17
N ASN A 105 -17.21 2.20 13.74
CA ASN A 105 -16.11 2.70 14.58
C ASN A 105 -15.52 3.99 13.99
N ASP A 106 -14.60 4.63 14.70
CA ASP A 106 -13.99 5.90 14.30
C ASP A 106 -12.91 5.78 13.21
N PHE A 107 -12.57 4.55 12.78
CA PHE A 107 -11.60 4.33 11.71
C PHE A 107 -12.28 4.28 10.35
N ALA A 108 -11.55 4.65 9.29
CA ALA A 108 -12.06 4.57 7.93
C ALA A 108 -12.58 3.16 7.58
N ASP A 109 -13.78 3.08 7.03
CA ASP A 109 -14.44 1.83 6.63
C ASP A 109 -13.68 1.14 5.49
N CYS A 110 -13.07 1.93 4.61
CA CYS A 110 -12.31 1.44 3.48
C CYS A 110 -11.05 2.27 3.24
N GLU A 111 -10.14 1.72 2.48
CA GLU A 111 -9.03 2.44 1.87
C GLU A 111 -9.12 2.36 0.35
N MET A 112 -8.59 3.39 -0.33
CA MET A 112 -8.68 3.54 -1.76
C MET A 112 -7.30 3.59 -2.40
N ALA A 113 -7.14 2.88 -3.52
CA ALA A 113 -5.99 3.05 -4.39
C ALA A 113 -6.40 3.56 -5.76
N TRP A 114 -5.73 4.60 -6.21
CA TRP A 114 -5.75 5.03 -7.60
C TRP A 114 -4.94 4.03 -8.44
N THR A 115 -5.38 3.77 -9.69
CA THR A 115 -4.59 2.93 -10.60
C THR A 115 -4.47 3.56 -11.98
N SER A 116 -3.43 3.22 -12.72
CA SER A 116 -3.26 3.61 -14.12
C SER A 116 -4.05 2.73 -15.11
N PHE A 117 -4.74 1.71 -14.62
CA PHE A 117 -5.52 0.81 -15.47
C PHE A 117 -6.83 1.46 -15.93
N SER A 118 -7.32 1.07 -17.11
CA SER A 118 -8.55 1.60 -17.74
C SER A 118 -9.76 0.67 -17.54
N THR A 119 -9.79 -0.14 -16.49
CA THR A 119 -10.91 -1.04 -16.17
C THR A 119 -11.88 -0.41 -15.17
N ALA A 120 -12.92 -1.15 -14.77
CA ALA A 120 -13.88 -0.67 -13.78
C ALA A 120 -13.28 -0.71 -12.36
N VAL A 121 -13.88 0.07 -11.45
CA VAL A 121 -13.61 0.02 -10.00
C VAL A 121 -13.76 -1.41 -9.48
N ARG A 122 -12.84 -1.84 -8.64
CA ARG A 122 -12.85 -3.16 -8.00
C ARG A 122 -12.84 -3.03 -6.48
N LYS A 123 -13.52 -3.95 -5.81
CA LYS A 123 -13.58 -4.00 -4.35
C LYS A 123 -13.01 -5.33 -3.85
N PHE A 124 -12.18 -5.22 -2.81
CA PHE A 124 -11.67 -6.34 -2.02
C PHE A 124 -12.22 -6.24 -0.60
N ASN A 125 -12.93 -7.25 -0.13
CA ASN A 125 -13.46 -7.33 1.22
C ASN A 125 -12.55 -8.17 2.08
N PHE A 126 -12.03 -7.58 3.15
CA PHE A 126 -11.18 -8.30 4.09
C PHE A 126 -11.15 -7.60 5.42
N ARG A 127 -11.70 -8.24 6.46
CA ARG A 127 -11.75 -7.67 7.81
C ARG A 127 -10.37 -7.39 8.36
N TRP A 128 -10.19 -6.16 8.85
CA TRP A 128 -8.94 -5.70 9.43
C TRP A 128 -9.19 -4.76 10.61
N ALA A 129 -9.91 -5.25 11.62
CA ALA A 129 -10.40 -4.47 12.77
C ALA A 129 -9.78 -4.97 14.08
N GLY A 130 -8.81 -4.24 14.61
CA GLY A 130 -8.16 -4.58 15.88
C GLY A 130 -7.60 -5.99 15.90
N MET A 131 -8.17 -6.87 16.74
CA MET A 131 -7.78 -8.29 16.83
C MET A 131 -8.45 -9.18 15.78
N LEU A 132 -9.47 -8.70 15.09
CA LEU A 132 -10.21 -9.47 14.09
C LEU A 132 -9.59 -9.25 12.71
N GLN A 133 -9.32 -10.35 12.01
CA GLN A 133 -8.79 -10.37 10.66
C GLN A 133 -9.64 -11.31 9.80
N GLY A 134 -9.68 -11.07 8.49
CA GLY A 134 -10.45 -11.89 7.58
C GLY A 134 -10.04 -13.37 7.58
N ASN A 135 -8.77 -13.65 7.86
CA ASN A 135 -8.27 -15.00 8.06
C ASN A 135 -7.76 -15.20 9.50
N MET A 136 -8.63 -15.66 10.38
CA MET A 136 -8.29 -15.90 11.80
C MET A 136 -7.41 -17.15 12.02
N LYS A 137 -7.34 -18.08 11.06
CA LYS A 137 -6.49 -19.27 11.15
C LYS A 137 -5.03 -18.96 10.83
N ASP A 138 -4.81 -17.96 9.97
CA ASP A 138 -3.48 -17.49 9.57
C ASP A 138 -3.37 -15.98 9.88
N LYS A 139 -3.52 -15.67 11.15
CA LYS A 139 -3.56 -14.30 11.65
C LYS A 139 -2.19 -13.64 11.58
N GLU A 140 -2.13 -12.48 10.95
CA GLU A 140 -0.91 -11.69 10.86
C GLU A 140 -0.62 -10.94 12.17
N ILE A 141 0.65 -10.91 12.55
CA ILE A 141 1.14 -10.04 13.62
C ILE A 141 1.35 -8.65 13.02
N ARG A 142 0.64 -7.66 13.52
CA ARG A 142 0.84 -6.27 13.08
C ARG A 142 2.14 -5.74 13.68
N ILE A 143 3.07 -5.34 12.84
CA ILE A 143 4.37 -4.77 13.21
C ILE A 143 4.50 -3.30 12.82
N HIS A 144 3.58 -2.79 12.01
CA HIS A 144 3.56 -1.41 11.53
C HIS A 144 2.18 -0.77 11.78
N PRO A 145 2.09 0.53 12.13
CA PRO A 145 0.82 1.18 12.47
C PRO A 145 -0.20 1.15 11.31
N THR A 146 0.25 1.35 10.09
CA THR A 146 -0.59 1.38 8.88
C THR A 146 -0.45 0.10 8.05
N GLN A 147 -0.05 -1.01 8.65
CA GLN A 147 0.14 -2.29 7.96
C GLN A 147 -1.13 -2.72 7.22
N LYS A 148 -0.98 -2.96 5.93
CA LYS A 148 -1.99 -3.62 5.09
C LYS A 148 -1.81 -5.15 5.11
N PRO A 149 -2.89 -5.94 5.00
CA PRO A 149 -2.79 -7.40 5.01
C PRO A 149 -2.08 -7.96 3.78
N LYS A 150 -1.30 -9.02 3.95
CA LYS A 150 -0.67 -9.74 2.83
C LYS A 150 -1.70 -10.25 1.81
N ASP A 151 -2.89 -10.66 2.28
CA ASP A 151 -3.95 -11.18 1.40
C ASP A 151 -4.50 -10.10 0.44
N LEU A 152 -4.48 -8.82 0.83
CA LEU A 152 -4.79 -7.71 -0.07
C LEU A 152 -3.78 -7.64 -1.22
N TYR A 153 -2.50 -7.70 -0.91
CA TYR A 153 -1.44 -7.66 -1.93
C TYR A 153 -1.44 -8.92 -2.81
N ARG A 154 -1.71 -10.09 -2.25
CA ARG A 154 -1.91 -11.32 -3.02
C ARG A 154 -3.06 -11.20 -4.02
N TRP A 155 -4.20 -10.62 -3.58
CA TRP A 155 -5.32 -10.34 -4.46
C TRP A 155 -4.95 -9.34 -5.57
N ILE A 156 -4.20 -8.30 -5.25
CA ILE A 156 -3.71 -7.32 -6.24
C ILE A 156 -2.81 -8.02 -7.26
N LEU A 157 -1.83 -8.77 -6.83
CA LEU A 157 -0.92 -9.48 -7.73
C LEU A 157 -1.68 -10.42 -8.68
N LYS A 158 -2.63 -11.18 -8.18
CA LYS A 158 -3.46 -12.10 -9.01
C LYS A 158 -4.33 -11.41 -10.06
N ASN A 159 -4.73 -10.16 -9.82
CA ASN A 159 -5.63 -9.43 -10.72
C ASN A 159 -4.93 -8.46 -11.67
N TYR A 160 -3.74 -7.97 -11.29
CA TYR A 160 -3.08 -6.85 -11.98
C TYR A 160 -1.66 -7.15 -12.43
N ALA A 161 -0.98 -8.15 -11.87
CA ALA A 161 0.34 -8.57 -12.30
C ALA A 161 0.28 -9.80 -13.22
N LYS A 162 1.30 -9.97 -14.04
CA LYS A 162 1.50 -11.13 -14.90
C LYS A 162 2.71 -11.93 -14.41
N PRO A 163 2.81 -13.24 -14.70
CA PRO A 163 4.00 -14.00 -14.39
C PRO A 163 5.26 -13.33 -14.94
N ASN A 164 6.28 -13.23 -14.11
CA ASN A 164 7.57 -12.60 -14.37
C ASN A 164 7.56 -11.06 -14.42
N ASP A 165 6.45 -10.39 -14.10
CA ASP A 165 6.45 -8.93 -13.96
C ASP A 165 7.45 -8.50 -12.88
N LEU A 166 8.21 -7.46 -13.16
CA LEU A 166 9.09 -6.81 -12.19
C LEU A 166 8.28 -5.78 -11.39
N ILE A 167 8.13 -6.05 -10.09
CA ILE A 167 7.30 -5.24 -9.19
C ILE A 167 8.16 -4.24 -8.43
N LEU A 168 7.69 -2.98 -8.34
CA LEU A 168 8.29 -1.93 -7.53
C LEU A 168 7.39 -1.60 -6.34
N ASP A 169 7.98 -1.58 -5.14
CA ASP A 169 7.45 -0.90 -3.97
C ASP A 169 8.48 0.13 -3.47
N THR A 170 8.05 1.36 -3.26
CA THR A 170 8.92 2.47 -2.83
C THR A 170 8.87 2.73 -1.33
N HIS A 171 7.94 2.12 -0.61
CA HIS A 171 7.70 2.36 0.81
C HIS A 171 7.40 1.04 1.53
N GLY A 172 8.42 0.22 1.74
CA GLY A 172 8.30 -1.16 2.23
C GLY A 172 7.47 -1.36 3.50
N GLY A 173 7.50 -0.40 4.45
CA GLY A 173 6.68 -0.44 5.66
C GLY A 173 6.79 -1.75 6.43
N SER A 174 5.70 -2.53 6.47
CA SER A 174 5.65 -3.87 7.06
C SER A 174 6.16 -4.99 6.14
N MET A 175 6.57 -4.68 4.93
CA MET A 175 6.98 -5.64 3.89
C MET A 175 5.87 -6.64 3.48
N SER A 176 4.60 -6.33 3.71
CA SER A 176 3.48 -7.23 3.37
C SER A 176 3.41 -7.56 1.89
N ILE A 177 3.77 -6.62 1.01
CA ILE A 177 3.86 -6.87 -0.44
C ILE A 177 4.97 -7.87 -0.78
N SER A 178 6.13 -7.78 -0.13
CA SER A 178 7.24 -8.71 -0.37
C SER A 178 6.87 -10.14 0.01
N ILE A 179 6.15 -10.30 1.14
CA ILE A 179 5.60 -11.60 1.54
C ILE A 179 4.61 -12.12 0.49
N ALA A 180 3.73 -11.25 0.00
CA ALA A 180 2.77 -11.61 -1.03
C ALA A 180 3.45 -11.99 -2.35
N CYS A 181 4.50 -11.29 -2.76
CA CYS A 181 5.30 -11.62 -3.94
C CYS A 181 5.95 -13.00 -3.81
N ASP A 182 6.59 -13.30 -2.68
CA ASP A 182 7.18 -14.61 -2.42
C ASP A 182 6.12 -15.74 -2.49
N MET A 183 4.96 -15.54 -1.86
CA MET A 183 3.85 -16.50 -1.87
C MET A 183 3.25 -16.75 -3.26
N GLU A 184 3.23 -15.76 -4.13
CA GLU A 184 2.62 -15.84 -5.47
C GLU A 184 3.67 -16.07 -6.58
N GLY A 185 4.97 -16.16 -6.24
CA GLY A 185 6.05 -16.50 -7.18
C GLY A 185 6.55 -15.32 -8.03
N PHE A 186 6.53 -14.09 -7.48
CA PHE A 186 7.07 -12.88 -8.09
C PHE A 186 8.45 -12.52 -7.56
#